data_ab01b6f4bddb8dfebe59e25f6e7684ff
#
_entry.id   ab01b6f4bddb8dfebe59e25f6e7684ff
#
_cell.length_a   1.000
_cell.length_b   1.000
_cell.length_c   1.000
_cell.angle_alpha   90.00
_cell.angle_beta   90.00
_cell.angle_gamma   90.00
#
_symmetry.space_group_name_H-M   'P 1'
#
loop_
_entity.id
_entity.type
_entity.pdbx_description
1 polymer ?
#
loop_
_entity_poly.entity_id
_entity_poly.type
_entity_poly.pdbx_seq_one_letter_code
_entity_poly.pdbx_strand_id
1 'polypeptide(L)'
;MRYNMNLIGFFCLAWALLACDQDEGKDNSGVSFPDYGEVLAFPGAEGYGRHATGGRTGEVYQVTTLADSGRGSLRDAVSKPNRIIVFKVAGVIKLESPLDFSKNLTIAAQTAPGDGVVVYGNRVSFSGADNLICRYLRVRMGINGREGKDAAGIAYGSDMIFDHMSVTWGRDECFSINGDPKKPADQPRNITIQNSFIGQGLQPHSCGGLIQTTINDGVTLYRNLYIDNKTRNPKVKGLNQFVNNVLYNWGNGGAYIMGDTQQKSDADIRNNYF
;
A
#
# COMPACT_ATOMS: atom_id res chain seq x y z
N MET A 1 -76.97 -28.73 -6.88
CA MET A 1 -75.80 -28.55 -6.02
C MET A 1 -74.56 -28.99 -6.74
N ARG A 2 -73.83 -28.09 -7.36
CA ARG A 2 -72.48 -28.26 -7.79
C ARG A 2 -71.79 -26.90 -7.79
N TYR A 3 -70.86 -26.73 -6.90
CA TYR A 3 -70.08 -25.54 -6.72
C TYR A 3 -68.98 -25.46 -7.81
N ASN A 4 -68.99 -24.33 -8.52
CA ASN A 4 -67.83 -23.93 -9.31
C ASN A 4 -66.75 -23.28 -8.38
N MET A 5 -65.66 -23.85 -8.33
CA MET A 5 -64.47 -23.30 -7.68
C MET A 5 -63.36 -23.14 -8.72
N ASN A 6 -62.78 -21.95 -8.72
CA ASN A 6 -61.44 -21.63 -9.16
C ASN A 6 -61.19 -21.15 -10.59
N LEU A 7 -61.19 -19.86 -10.69
CA LEU A 7 -60.39 -19.12 -11.66
C LEU A 7 -59.86 -17.81 -11.04
N ILE A 8 -59.17 -17.85 -9.92
CA ILE A 8 -58.55 -16.65 -9.26
C ILE A 8 -57.10 -16.94 -8.82
N GLY A 9 -56.47 -17.98 -9.34
CA GLY A 9 -55.14 -18.38 -8.88
C GLY A 9 -53.95 -18.09 -9.82
N PHE A 10 -54.16 -17.51 -10.99
CA PHE A 10 -53.09 -17.41 -12.01
C PHE A 10 -52.68 -15.97 -12.41
N PHE A 11 -53.31 -14.94 -11.84
CA PHE A 11 -52.98 -13.54 -12.18
C PHE A 11 -52.03 -12.84 -11.19
N CYS A 12 -51.73 -13.44 -10.05
CA CYS A 12 -50.78 -12.82 -9.07
C CYS A 12 -49.31 -13.19 -9.21
N LEU A 13 -48.95 -14.17 -10.08
CA LEU A 13 -47.54 -14.53 -10.26
C LEU A 13 -46.80 -13.82 -11.42
N ALA A 14 -47.55 -13.15 -12.30
CA ALA A 14 -46.98 -12.45 -13.45
C ALA A 14 -46.60 -10.98 -13.18
N TRP A 15 -47.05 -10.41 -12.04
CA TRP A 15 -46.72 -9.02 -11.66
C TRP A 15 -45.55 -8.91 -10.65
N ALA A 16 -45.11 -10.03 -10.10
CA ALA A 16 -43.97 -10.04 -9.17
C ALA A 16 -42.59 -10.09 -9.85
N LEU A 17 -42.54 -10.23 -11.19
CA LEU A 17 -41.28 -10.30 -11.94
C LEU A 17 -40.93 -9.02 -12.75
N LEU A 18 -41.75 -7.98 -12.64
CA LEU A 18 -41.50 -6.70 -13.32
C LEU A 18 -41.23 -5.53 -12.37
N ALA A 19 -41.05 -5.79 -11.08
CA ALA A 19 -40.75 -4.76 -10.07
C ALA A 19 -39.29 -4.88 -9.52
N CYS A 20 -38.37 -5.50 -10.28
CA CYS A 20 -36.95 -5.50 -9.99
C CYS A 20 -36.20 -4.69 -11.04
N ASP A 21 -36.61 -3.44 -11.21
CA ASP A 21 -35.72 -2.45 -11.84
C ASP A 21 -36.06 -1.07 -11.30
N GLN A 22 -35.04 -0.39 -10.82
CA GLN A 22 -35.05 0.98 -10.36
C GLN A 22 -35.55 1.23 -8.93
N ASP A 23 -34.78 0.85 -7.94
CA ASP A 23 -34.63 1.70 -6.74
C ASP A 23 -33.20 1.62 -6.21
N GLU A 24 -32.37 2.53 -6.67
CA GLU A 24 -31.07 2.76 -6.09
C GLU A 24 -31.25 3.25 -4.65
N GLY A 25 -31.06 2.36 -3.67
CA GLY A 25 -30.83 2.72 -2.28
C GLY A 25 -32.02 2.87 -1.36
N LYS A 26 -33.23 2.43 -1.74
CA LYS A 26 -34.38 2.39 -0.83
C LYS A 26 -34.93 0.97 -0.68
N ASP A 27 -34.87 0.43 0.52
CA ASP A 27 -35.69 -0.72 0.81
C ASP A 27 -37.17 -0.29 0.97
N ASN A 28 -38.11 -1.24 0.86
CA ASN A 28 -39.52 -0.98 1.00
C ASN A 28 -39.94 -0.54 2.43
N SER A 29 -39.02 -0.39 3.37
CA SER A 29 -39.28 0.09 4.73
C SER A 29 -39.14 1.61 4.86
N GLY A 30 -38.74 2.31 3.81
CA GLY A 30 -38.49 3.74 3.83
C GLY A 30 -37.18 4.14 4.58
N VAL A 31 -36.35 3.20 4.92
CA VAL A 31 -35.04 3.45 5.54
C VAL A 31 -34.05 3.79 4.43
N SER A 32 -33.58 5.03 4.40
CA SER A 32 -32.43 5.37 3.56
C SER A 32 -31.16 4.94 4.28
N PHE A 33 -30.37 4.08 3.65
CA PHE A 33 -29.05 3.78 4.16
C PHE A 33 -28.15 5.02 3.99
N PRO A 34 -27.23 5.27 4.96
CA PRO A 34 -26.28 6.36 4.82
C PRO A 34 -25.48 6.19 3.52
N ASP A 35 -25.33 7.28 2.78
CA ASP A 35 -24.33 7.34 1.71
C ASP A 35 -22.95 7.28 2.38
N TYR A 36 -22.28 6.17 2.27
CA TYR A 36 -20.92 5.99 2.79
C TYR A 36 -19.86 6.68 1.96
N GLY A 37 -20.24 7.41 0.91
CA GLY A 37 -19.34 8.13 0.04
C GLY A 37 -18.37 7.24 -0.74
N GLU A 38 -17.17 7.76 -0.98
CA GLU A 38 -16.14 7.05 -1.74
C GLU A 38 -15.70 5.74 -1.07
N VAL A 39 -15.54 4.69 -1.86
CA VAL A 39 -15.00 3.41 -1.38
C VAL A 39 -13.49 3.56 -1.17
N LEU A 40 -13.07 3.62 0.08
CA LEU A 40 -11.67 3.71 0.46
C LEU A 40 -11.02 2.33 0.56
N ALA A 41 -9.69 2.32 0.51
CA ALA A 41 -8.87 1.11 0.73
C ALA A 41 -9.19 0.43 2.07
N PHE A 42 -9.38 1.23 3.11
CA PHE A 42 -9.83 0.86 4.45
C PHE A 42 -10.24 2.14 5.20
N PRO A 43 -10.98 2.06 6.30
CA PRO A 43 -11.30 3.23 7.11
C PRO A 43 -10.04 3.95 7.59
N GLY A 44 -9.91 5.25 7.26
CA GLY A 44 -8.72 6.05 7.55
C GLY A 44 -7.61 5.99 6.49
N ALA A 45 -7.89 5.46 5.32
CA ALA A 45 -7.01 5.60 4.15
C ALA A 45 -7.05 7.05 3.64
N GLU A 46 -5.87 7.66 3.47
CA GLU A 46 -5.71 9.06 3.09
C GLU A 46 -4.86 9.21 1.81
N GLY A 47 -4.87 10.40 1.24
CA GLY A 47 -3.98 10.78 0.15
C GLY A 47 -4.29 10.16 -1.20
N TYR A 48 -3.32 10.20 -2.10
CA TYR A 48 -3.51 9.79 -3.49
C TYR A 48 -3.77 8.28 -3.65
N GLY A 49 -3.24 7.45 -2.77
CA GLY A 49 -3.41 5.98 -2.81
C GLY A 49 -4.68 5.46 -2.10
N ARG A 50 -5.52 6.34 -1.56
CA ARG A 50 -6.66 5.97 -0.70
C ARG A 50 -7.72 5.09 -1.36
N HIS A 51 -7.76 5.05 -2.69
CA HIS A 51 -8.74 4.28 -3.46
C HIS A 51 -8.25 2.91 -3.92
N ALA A 52 -7.05 2.49 -3.52
CA ALA A 52 -6.57 1.14 -3.81
C ALA A 52 -7.58 0.09 -3.34
N THR A 53 -7.91 -0.85 -4.22
CA THR A 53 -8.85 -1.94 -3.90
C THR A 53 -8.15 -3.23 -3.49
N GLY A 54 -6.85 -3.34 -3.81
CA GLY A 54 -6.04 -4.50 -3.47
C GLY A 54 -6.57 -5.80 -4.06
N GLY A 55 -6.52 -6.85 -3.27
CA GLY A 55 -6.98 -8.19 -3.64
C GLY A 55 -8.45 -8.49 -3.32
N ARG A 56 -9.33 -7.49 -3.16
CA ARG A 56 -10.72 -7.66 -2.67
C ARG A 56 -11.54 -8.70 -3.42
N THR A 57 -11.33 -8.86 -4.72
CA THR A 57 -12.07 -9.82 -5.56
C THR A 57 -11.32 -11.13 -5.75
N GLY A 58 -10.17 -11.29 -5.08
CA GLY A 58 -9.29 -12.43 -5.24
C GLY A 58 -9.42 -13.49 -4.15
N GLU A 59 -8.51 -14.45 -4.19
CA GLU A 59 -8.45 -15.54 -3.23
C GLU A 59 -7.78 -15.10 -1.91
N VAL A 60 -8.18 -15.70 -0.79
CA VAL A 60 -7.45 -15.58 0.47
C VAL A 60 -6.30 -16.58 0.48
N TYR A 61 -5.07 -16.07 0.50
CA TYR A 61 -3.86 -16.89 0.59
C TYR A 61 -3.26 -16.82 2.00
N GLN A 62 -2.99 -17.97 2.61
CA GLN A 62 -2.43 -18.04 3.96
C GLN A 62 -0.92 -18.29 3.89
N VAL A 63 -0.13 -17.39 4.48
CA VAL A 63 1.30 -17.64 4.74
C VAL A 63 1.41 -18.53 5.97
N THR A 64 1.94 -19.72 5.77
CA THR A 64 1.99 -20.80 6.78
C THR A 64 3.40 -21.21 7.15
N THR A 65 4.42 -20.63 6.50
CA THR A 65 5.84 -20.91 6.80
C THR A 65 6.67 -19.63 6.74
N LEU A 66 7.76 -19.59 7.48
CA LEU A 66 8.78 -18.53 7.46
C LEU A 66 9.90 -18.79 6.44
N ALA A 67 9.83 -19.89 5.69
CA ALA A 67 10.78 -20.18 4.61
C ALA A 67 10.73 -19.11 3.53
N ASP A 68 11.88 -18.82 2.88
CA ASP A 68 11.96 -17.84 1.80
C ASP A 68 11.09 -18.23 0.59
N SER A 69 10.99 -19.52 0.28
CA SER A 69 10.32 -20.00 -0.92
C SER A 69 9.50 -21.27 -0.66
N GLY A 70 8.77 -21.71 -1.68
CA GLY A 70 7.88 -22.87 -1.62
C GLY A 70 6.46 -22.50 -1.21
N ARG A 71 5.57 -23.49 -1.31
CA ARG A 71 4.15 -23.33 -0.99
C ARG A 71 3.93 -22.86 0.44
N GLY A 72 3.12 -21.85 0.61
CA GLY A 72 2.82 -21.27 1.92
C GLY A 72 3.83 -20.21 2.38
N SER A 73 4.89 -19.93 1.62
CA SER A 73 5.81 -18.82 1.91
C SER A 73 5.22 -17.48 1.49
N LEU A 74 5.78 -16.39 2.01
CA LEU A 74 5.42 -15.03 1.58
C LEU A 74 5.73 -14.84 0.08
N ARG A 75 6.86 -15.35 -0.41
CA ARG A 75 7.25 -15.27 -1.81
C ARG A 75 6.21 -15.93 -2.73
N ASP A 76 5.71 -17.10 -2.38
CA ASP A 76 4.63 -17.74 -3.13
C ASP A 76 3.32 -16.94 -3.05
N ALA A 77 3.01 -16.40 -1.87
CA ALA A 77 1.82 -15.57 -1.66
C ALA A 77 1.79 -14.37 -2.60
N VAL A 78 2.89 -13.59 -2.71
CA VAL A 78 2.97 -12.35 -3.48
C VAL A 78 3.31 -12.55 -4.96
N SER A 79 3.63 -13.77 -5.39
CA SER A 79 4.03 -14.07 -6.78
C SER A 79 2.88 -14.04 -7.78
N LYS A 80 1.63 -14.14 -7.32
CA LYS A 80 0.43 -14.16 -8.16
C LYS A 80 -0.50 -13.01 -7.80
N PRO A 81 -1.17 -12.42 -8.79
CA PRO A 81 -2.11 -11.34 -8.56
C PRO A 81 -3.42 -11.81 -7.93
N ASN A 82 -4.25 -10.85 -7.53
CA ASN A 82 -5.61 -11.06 -7.05
C ASN A 82 -5.67 -11.91 -5.76
N ARG A 83 -4.94 -11.49 -4.73
CA ARG A 83 -4.89 -12.18 -3.44
C ARG A 83 -5.08 -11.24 -2.25
N ILE A 84 -5.79 -11.73 -1.25
CA ILE A 84 -5.75 -11.23 0.13
C ILE A 84 -4.81 -12.15 0.91
N ILE A 85 -3.67 -11.63 1.35
CA ILE A 85 -2.62 -12.40 2.00
C ILE A 85 -2.71 -12.19 3.52
N VAL A 86 -2.94 -13.28 4.23
CA VAL A 86 -3.02 -13.34 5.68
C VAL A 86 -1.93 -14.27 6.23
N PHE A 87 -1.54 -14.08 7.48
CA PHE A 87 -0.44 -14.81 8.09
C PHE A 87 -0.93 -15.72 9.22
N LYS A 88 -0.49 -16.97 9.20
CA LYS A 88 -0.69 -17.97 10.26
C LYS A 88 0.57 -18.23 11.08
N VAL A 89 1.65 -17.56 10.73
CA VAL A 89 2.97 -17.67 11.38
C VAL A 89 3.46 -16.31 11.82
N ALA A 90 4.30 -16.27 12.84
CA ALA A 90 5.04 -15.10 13.30
C ALA A 90 6.52 -15.40 13.34
N GLY A 91 7.36 -14.38 13.11
CA GLY A 91 8.80 -14.49 13.17
C GLY A 91 9.50 -13.82 11.99
N VAL A 92 10.72 -14.24 11.73
CA VAL A 92 11.60 -13.64 10.70
C VAL A 92 11.58 -14.49 9.43
N ILE A 93 11.15 -13.89 8.33
CA ILE A 93 11.27 -14.44 6.97
C ILE A 93 12.60 -13.94 6.41
N LYS A 94 13.59 -14.82 6.33
CA LYS A 94 14.92 -14.47 5.80
C LYS A 94 14.94 -14.67 4.28
N LEU A 95 15.01 -13.57 3.54
CA LEU A 95 15.08 -13.58 2.08
C LEU A 95 16.47 -13.97 1.58
N GLU A 96 16.54 -14.92 0.68
CA GLU A 96 17.75 -15.32 -0.05
C GLU A 96 17.97 -14.46 -1.31
N SER A 97 16.87 -13.90 -1.86
CA SER A 97 16.89 -13.03 -3.03
C SER A 97 15.87 -11.88 -2.86
N PRO A 98 15.93 -10.82 -3.68
CA PRO A 98 14.92 -9.76 -3.66
C PRO A 98 13.49 -10.33 -3.75
N LEU A 99 12.55 -9.69 -3.06
CA LEU A 99 11.14 -10.06 -3.05
C LEU A 99 10.34 -9.07 -3.88
N ASP A 100 9.81 -9.51 -5.00
CA ASP A 100 8.98 -8.70 -5.89
C ASP A 100 7.50 -9.05 -5.69
N PHE A 101 6.65 -8.03 -5.69
CA PHE A 101 5.21 -8.15 -5.49
C PHE A 101 4.46 -8.08 -6.81
N SER A 102 3.48 -8.96 -7.00
CA SER A 102 2.52 -8.91 -8.10
C SER A 102 1.44 -7.86 -7.84
N LYS A 103 0.55 -7.65 -8.79
CA LYS A 103 -0.54 -6.66 -8.73
C LYS A 103 -1.81 -7.17 -8.06
N ASN A 104 -2.70 -6.23 -7.70
CA ASN A 104 -4.00 -6.53 -7.07
C ASN A 104 -3.84 -7.38 -5.79
N LEU A 105 -3.02 -6.91 -4.86
CA LEU A 105 -2.76 -7.62 -3.61
C LEU A 105 -3.22 -6.81 -2.40
N THR A 106 -3.74 -7.49 -1.40
CA THR A 106 -3.89 -6.97 -0.03
C THR A 106 -3.01 -7.76 0.92
N ILE A 107 -2.00 -7.12 1.49
CA ILE A 107 -1.11 -7.72 2.50
C ILE A 107 -1.63 -7.30 3.88
N ALA A 108 -2.22 -8.24 4.59
CA ALA A 108 -2.76 -8.03 5.93
C ALA A 108 -1.81 -8.60 7.00
N ALA A 109 -0.61 -7.99 7.15
CA ALA A 109 0.41 -8.52 8.07
C ALA A 109 0.02 -8.42 9.55
N GLN A 110 -0.97 -7.58 9.89
CA GLN A 110 -1.59 -7.55 11.24
C GLN A 110 -2.30 -8.84 11.64
N THR A 111 -2.55 -9.76 10.70
CA THR A 111 -3.15 -11.07 11.01
C THR A 111 -2.13 -12.07 11.55
N ALA A 112 -0.84 -11.76 11.46
CA ALA A 112 0.20 -12.61 12.04
C ALA A 112 0.05 -12.70 13.56
N PRO A 113 0.18 -13.90 14.13
CA PRO A 113 0.09 -14.07 15.58
C PRO A 113 1.29 -13.45 16.33
N GLY A 114 1.18 -13.33 17.64
CA GLY A 114 2.26 -12.87 18.53
C GLY A 114 2.85 -11.53 18.07
N ASP A 115 4.17 -11.47 17.95
CA ASP A 115 4.90 -10.25 17.58
C ASP A 115 4.87 -9.95 16.07
N GLY A 116 4.13 -10.71 15.28
CA GLY A 116 3.98 -10.49 13.85
C GLY A 116 5.14 -11.01 13.02
N VAL A 117 5.25 -10.53 11.76
CA VAL A 117 6.28 -10.97 10.80
C VAL A 117 7.25 -9.86 10.47
N VAL A 118 8.51 -10.25 10.24
CA VAL A 118 9.60 -9.39 9.75
C VAL A 118 10.19 -10.01 8.50
N VAL A 119 10.31 -9.24 7.43
CA VAL A 119 11.03 -9.61 6.21
C VAL A 119 12.46 -9.07 6.34
N TYR A 120 13.45 -9.95 6.28
CA TYR A 120 14.84 -9.63 6.58
C TYR A 120 15.80 -10.12 5.50
N GLY A 121 16.91 -9.40 5.32
CA GLY A 121 18.10 -9.89 4.62
C GLY A 121 18.19 -9.50 3.15
N ASN A 122 17.13 -8.98 2.55
CA ASN A 122 17.16 -8.50 1.17
C ASN A 122 16.14 -7.38 0.94
N ARG A 123 16.21 -6.73 -0.24
CA ARG A 123 15.26 -5.68 -0.64
C ARG A 123 13.88 -6.26 -0.95
N VAL A 124 12.88 -5.42 -0.75
CA VAL A 124 11.49 -5.66 -1.18
C VAL A 124 11.15 -4.68 -2.30
N SER A 125 10.59 -5.15 -3.40
CA SER A 125 10.19 -4.33 -4.54
C SER A 125 8.67 -4.39 -4.74
N PHE A 126 8.07 -3.22 -4.76
CA PHE A 126 6.65 -3.04 -5.10
C PHE A 126 6.48 -2.47 -6.51
N SER A 127 7.53 -2.48 -7.33
CA SER A 127 7.46 -2.01 -8.71
C SER A 127 6.53 -2.88 -9.53
N GLY A 128 5.52 -2.24 -10.16
CA GLY A 128 4.49 -2.95 -10.91
C GLY A 128 3.44 -3.67 -10.07
N ALA A 129 3.45 -3.48 -8.75
CA ALA A 129 2.42 -4.02 -7.86
C ALA A 129 1.14 -3.15 -7.87
N ASP A 130 0.67 -2.80 -9.07
CA ASP A 130 -0.52 -1.96 -9.24
C ASP A 130 -1.68 -2.40 -8.37
N ASN A 131 -2.38 -1.43 -7.81
CA ASN A 131 -3.53 -1.66 -6.96
C ASN A 131 -3.20 -2.51 -5.73
N LEU A 132 -2.31 -1.97 -4.87
CA LEU A 132 -1.79 -2.65 -3.68
C LEU A 132 -2.29 -2.00 -2.39
N ILE A 133 -2.73 -2.81 -1.45
CA ILE A 133 -2.92 -2.44 -0.04
C ILE A 133 -1.90 -3.24 0.78
N CYS A 134 -0.95 -2.58 1.44
CA CYS A 134 0.06 -3.23 2.28
C CYS A 134 0.03 -2.65 3.69
N ARG A 135 -0.31 -3.47 4.69
CA ARG A 135 -0.47 -3.02 6.07
C ARG A 135 0.34 -3.85 7.05
N TYR A 136 0.99 -3.18 8.01
CA TYR A 136 1.71 -3.74 9.14
C TYR A 136 2.92 -4.63 8.79
N LEU A 137 3.39 -4.60 7.53
CA LEU A 137 4.58 -5.35 7.15
C LEU A 137 5.84 -4.64 7.66
N ARG A 138 6.76 -5.41 8.24
CA ARG A 138 8.06 -4.92 8.70
C ARG A 138 9.16 -5.40 7.75
N VAL A 139 9.92 -4.46 7.20
CA VAL A 139 11.05 -4.73 6.29
C VAL A 139 12.34 -4.30 6.97
N ARG A 140 13.29 -5.21 7.05
CA ARG A 140 14.62 -5.05 7.65
C ARG A 140 15.66 -5.59 6.68
N MET A 141 16.09 -4.76 5.71
CA MET A 141 17.05 -5.25 4.71
C MET A 141 18.34 -5.72 5.35
N GLY A 142 18.98 -4.87 6.11
CA GLY A 142 20.18 -5.23 6.85
C GLY A 142 21.43 -5.36 5.99
N ILE A 143 22.55 -5.65 6.66
CA ILE A 143 23.87 -5.70 6.04
C ILE A 143 24.03 -6.83 5.00
N ASN A 144 23.19 -7.85 5.06
CA ASN A 144 23.18 -8.95 4.08
C ASN A 144 22.55 -8.55 2.74
N GLY A 145 21.78 -7.48 2.72
CA GLY A 145 21.25 -6.92 1.48
C GLY A 145 22.36 -6.30 0.62
N ARG A 146 22.11 -6.20 -0.68
CA ARG A 146 23.08 -5.62 -1.62
C ARG A 146 23.32 -4.14 -1.33
N GLU A 147 24.59 -3.73 -1.28
CA GLU A 147 24.99 -2.34 -1.16
C GLU A 147 24.44 -1.47 -2.29
N GLY A 148 24.09 -0.21 -1.99
CA GLY A 148 23.47 0.72 -2.94
C GLY A 148 22.07 0.32 -3.34
N LYS A 149 21.31 -0.38 -2.46
CA LYS A 149 19.91 -0.73 -2.66
C LYS A 149 19.07 -0.32 -1.48
N ASP A 150 17.86 0.12 -1.81
CA ASP A 150 16.81 0.47 -0.86
C ASP A 150 16.26 -0.77 -0.16
N ALA A 151 15.81 -0.62 1.08
CA ALA A 151 15.12 -1.71 1.77
C ALA A 151 13.76 -2.00 1.12
N ALA A 152 13.02 -0.96 0.74
CA ALA A 152 11.78 -1.04 -0.02
C ALA A 152 11.76 -0.01 -1.15
N GLY A 153 11.17 -0.34 -2.30
CA GLY A 153 11.17 0.59 -3.42
C GLY A 153 10.08 0.35 -4.46
N ILE A 154 9.71 1.44 -5.14
CA ILE A 154 8.74 1.48 -6.23
C ILE A 154 9.37 2.26 -7.38
N ALA A 155 9.57 1.63 -8.54
CA ALA A 155 10.08 2.29 -9.73
C ALA A 155 8.98 2.65 -10.75
N TYR A 156 7.86 1.93 -10.73
CA TYR A 156 6.68 2.15 -11.57
C TYR A 156 5.46 1.47 -10.95
N GLY A 157 4.27 1.82 -11.45
CA GLY A 157 3.00 1.28 -10.98
C GLY A 157 2.13 2.31 -10.26
N SER A 158 0.88 1.96 -9.99
CA SER A 158 -0.12 2.91 -9.50
C SER A 158 -1.05 2.35 -8.43
N ASP A 159 -1.75 3.29 -7.75
CA ASP A 159 -2.86 2.97 -6.85
C ASP A 159 -2.43 2.08 -5.68
N MET A 160 -1.44 2.54 -4.93
CA MET A 160 -0.85 1.80 -3.82
C MET A 160 -1.00 2.55 -2.50
N ILE A 161 -1.33 1.83 -1.44
CA ILE A 161 -1.32 2.38 -0.08
C ILE A 161 -0.55 1.48 0.88
N PHE A 162 0.38 2.10 1.60
CA PHE A 162 1.21 1.48 2.62
C PHE A 162 0.85 2.10 3.97
N ASP A 163 0.40 1.27 4.89
CA ASP A 163 -0.11 1.73 6.18
C ASP A 163 0.47 0.93 7.34
N HIS A 164 0.93 1.63 8.39
CA HIS A 164 1.60 1.02 9.55
C HIS A 164 2.80 0.13 9.15
N MET A 165 3.52 0.54 8.11
CA MET A 165 4.77 -0.13 7.73
C MET A 165 5.90 0.22 8.71
N SER A 166 6.89 -0.65 8.77
CA SER A 166 8.16 -0.33 9.43
C SER A 166 9.30 -0.76 8.52
N VAL A 167 10.00 0.20 7.96
CA VAL A 167 11.03 -0.04 6.92
C VAL A 167 12.35 0.55 7.38
N THR A 168 13.34 -0.32 7.60
CA THR A 168 14.66 0.08 8.11
C THR A 168 15.79 -0.67 7.48
N TRP A 169 17.01 -0.20 7.79
CA TRP A 169 18.27 -0.83 7.46
C TRP A 169 18.52 -0.95 5.95
N GLY A 170 18.04 0.03 5.18
CA GLY A 170 18.40 0.20 3.78
C GLY A 170 19.89 0.48 3.64
N ARG A 171 20.51 0.00 2.56
CA ARG A 171 21.94 0.25 2.26
C ARG A 171 22.12 1.33 1.19
N ASP A 172 21.02 1.99 0.82
CA ASP A 172 20.87 3.25 0.12
C ASP A 172 19.75 4.01 0.82
N GLU A 173 18.53 3.99 0.34
CA GLU A 173 17.37 4.50 1.05
C GLU A 173 16.62 3.39 1.82
N CYS A 174 15.84 3.81 2.81
CA CYS A 174 14.91 2.89 3.47
C CYS A 174 13.69 2.62 2.59
N PHE A 175 12.97 3.67 2.14
CA PHE A 175 11.79 3.48 1.28
C PHE A 175 11.72 4.56 0.20
N SER A 176 11.92 4.18 -1.06
CA SER A 176 11.89 5.10 -2.20
C SER A 176 10.73 4.84 -3.15
N ILE A 177 10.27 5.92 -3.78
CA ILE A 177 9.36 5.94 -4.92
C ILE A 177 10.08 6.71 -6.03
N ASN A 178 10.76 6.01 -6.93
CA ASN A 178 11.71 6.62 -7.84
C ASN A 178 11.47 6.17 -9.28
N GLY A 179 10.67 6.96 -10.01
CA GLY A 179 10.40 6.77 -11.44
C GLY A 179 11.62 7.06 -12.32
N ASP A 180 11.73 6.36 -13.43
CA ASP A 180 12.73 6.63 -14.46
C ASP A 180 12.26 7.81 -15.34
N PRO A 181 12.91 8.99 -15.32
CA PRO A 181 12.47 10.15 -16.11
C PRO A 181 12.52 9.91 -17.61
N LYS A 182 13.22 8.88 -18.07
CA LYS A 182 13.26 8.47 -19.48
C LYS A 182 12.05 7.61 -19.89
N LYS A 183 11.21 7.23 -18.94
CA LYS A 183 10.02 6.41 -19.13
C LYS A 183 8.77 7.13 -18.58
N PRO A 184 8.32 8.21 -19.22
CA PRO A 184 7.22 9.02 -18.67
C PRO A 184 5.89 8.27 -18.58
N ALA A 185 5.69 7.20 -19.35
CA ALA A 185 4.49 6.36 -19.27
C ALA A 185 4.49 5.42 -18.07
N ASP A 186 5.66 5.09 -17.54
CA ASP A 186 5.86 4.11 -16.46
C ASP A 186 6.16 4.78 -15.12
N GLN A 187 5.62 5.97 -14.87
CA GLN A 187 5.86 6.67 -13.60
C GLN A 187 5.03 6.06 -12.45
N PRO A 188 5.60 6.01 -11.24
CA PRO A 188 4.82 5.68 -10.06
C PRO A 188 3.81 6.81 -9.76
N ARG A 189 2.55 6.46 -9.48
CA ARG A 189 1.46 7.43 -9.26
C ARG A 189 0.40 6.94 -8.30
N ASN A 190 -0.36 7.87 -7.72
CA ASN A 190 -1.43 7.58 -6.78
C ASN A 190 -0.95 6.70 -5.62
N ILE A 191 0.11 7.12 -4.94
CA ILE A 191 0.73 6.34 -3.88
C ILE A 191 0.61 7.08 -2.55
N THR A 192 0.25 6.35 -1.51
CA THR A 192 0.28 6.84 -0.13
C THR A 192 1.15 5.95 0.75
N ILE A 193 2.02 6.57 1.54
CA ILE A 193 2.69 5.95 2.69
C ILE A 193 2.20 6.69 3.92
N GLN A 194 1.50 5.99 4.82
CA GLN A 194 0.94 6.61 6.02
C GLN A 194 1.21 5.82 7.30
N ASN A 195 1.18 6.53 8.45
CA ASN A 195 1.31 5.94 9.80
C ASN A 195 2.53 5.01 9.94
N SER A 196 3.62 5.30 9.23
CA SER A 196 4.71 4.36 9.03
C SER A 196 6.01 4.87 9.65
N PHE A 197 6.87 3.92 9.99
CA PHE A 197 8.23 4.15 10.49
C PHE A 197 9.23 3.91 9.37
N ILE A 198 10.05 4.92 9.05
CA ILE A 198 11.07 4.86 8.01
C ILE A 198 12.39 5.37 8.60
N GLY A 199 13.33 4.48 8.84
CA GLY A 199 14.48 4.93 9.58
C GLY A 199 15.64 3.96 9.70
N GLN A 200 16.65 4.40 10.46
CA GLN A 200 17.83 3.60 10.75
C GLN A 200 18.54 3.08 9.49
N GLY A 201 18.60 3.92 8.46
CA GLY A 201 19.36 3.60 7.25
C GLY A 201 20.83 3.30 7.58
N LEU A 202 21.43 2.30 6.92
CA LEU A 202 22.78 1.87 7.21
C LEU A 202 23.82 2.78 6.52
N GLN A 203 24.93 3.00 7.19
CA GLN A 203 26.08 3.73 6.65
C GLN A 203 26.78 2.93 5.52
N PRO A 204 27.45 3.62 4.58
CA PRO A 204 27.72 5.07 4.53
C PRO A 204 26.58 5.91 3.93
N HIS A 205 25.58 5.32 3.26
CA HIS A 205 24.53 6.01 2.53
C HIS A 205 23.17 5.89 3.23
N SER A 206 23.12 6.35 4.47
CA SER A 206 21.91 6.28 5.30
C SER A 206 20.88 7.33 4.88
N CYS A 207 19.91 6.95 4.05
CA CYS A 207 18.85 7.83 3.56
C CYS A 207 17.46 7.31 3.92
N GLY A 208 16.53 8.24 4.20
CA GLY A 208 15.13 7.90 4.48
C GLY A 208 14.38 7.45 3.22
N GLY A 209 14.39 8.27 2.17
CA GLY A 209 13.69 7.94 0.93
C GLY A 209 13.95 8.94 -0.19
N LEU A 210 13.93 8.46 -1.42
CA LEU A 210 13.95 9.26 -2.63
C LEU A 210 12.59 9.16 -3.31
N ILE A 211 11.84 10.27 -3.34
CA ILE A 211 10.51 10.35 -3.93
C ILE A 211 10.62 11.18 -5.21
N GLN A 212 10.64 10.52 -6.35
CA GLN A 212 10.81 11.15 -7.65
C GLN A 212 9.73 10.68 -8.60
N THR A 213 8.76 11.55 -8.81
CA THR A 213 7.66 11.37 -9.76
C THR A 213 7.53 12.61 -10.65
N THR A 214 6.51 12.69 -11.47
CA THR A 214 6.18 13.88 -12.24
C THR A 214 5.20 14.79 -11.46
N ILE A 215 4.94 15.98 -11.96
CA ILE A 215 3.94 16.89 -11.37
C ILE A 215 2.49 16.41 -11.55
N ASN A 216 2.29 15.35 -12.33
CA ASN A 216 0.97 14.76 -12.58
C ASN A 216 0.73 13.48 -11.75
N ASP A 217 1.76 13.00 -11.07
CA ASP A 217 1.77 11.69 -10.41
C ASP A 217 1.91 11.87 -8.90
N GLY A 218 0.77 11.87 -8.20
CA GLY A 218 0.70 12.23 -6.80
C GLY A 218 1.24 11.16 -5.85
N VAL A 219 2.04 11.61 -4.87
CA VAL A 219 2.51 10.82 -3.73
C VAL A 219 2.15 11.52 -2.43
N THR A 220 1.55 10.81 -1.50
CA THR A 220 1.24 11.31 -0.16
C THR A 220 2.09 10.61 0.89
N LEU A 221 2.74 11.40 1.74
CA LEU A 221 3.47 10.96 2.92
C LEU A 221 2.76 11.56 4.14
N TYR A 222 2.04 10.72 4.89
CA TYR A 222 1.10 11.18 5.91
C TYR A 222 1.30 10.47 7.26
N ARG A 223 1.51 11.24 8.32
CA ARG A 223 1.71 10.74 9.70
C ARG A 223 2.83 9.70 9.81
N ASN A 224 3.94 9.90 9.10
CA ASN A 224 5.10 9.02 9.20
C ASN A 224 6.12 9.57 10.19
N LEU A 225 6.91 8.66 10.74
CA LEU A 225 8.12 8.97 11.49
C LEU A 225 9.34 8.63 10.65
N TYR A 226 10.12 9.67 10.29
CA TYR A 226 11.45 9.53 9.73
C TYR A 226 12.47 9.72 10.86
N ILE A 227 13.31 8.75 11.10
CA ILE A 227 14.22 8.76 12.25
C ILE A 227 15.55 8.09 11.96
N ASP A 228 16.62 8.65 12.52
CA ASP A 228 17.99 8.08 12.47
C ASP A 228 18.52 7.83 11.05
N ASN A 229 18.12 8.64 10.08
CA ASN A 229 18.71 8.65 8.77
C ASN A 229 19.61 9.88 8.61
N LYS A 230 20.73 9.70 7.93
CA LYS A 230 21.67 10.80 7.72
C LYS A 230 21.07 11.94 6.91
N THR A 231 20.24 11.62 5.90
CA THR A 231 19.67 12.60 4.96
C THR A 231 18.45 12.05 4.25
N ARG A 232 17.85 12.87 3.37
CA ARG A 232 16.70 12.50 2.52
C ARG A 232 15.53 11.91 3.34
N ASN A 233 14.94 12.76 4.20
CA ASN A 233 13.81 12.36 5.06
C ASN A 233 12.47 13.03 4.66
N PRO A 234 11.98 12.89 3.41
CA PRO A 234 12.65 12.38 2.21
C PRO A 234 13.33 13.48 1.35
N LYS A 235 13.94 13.11 0.22
CA LYS A 235 14.21 14.00 -0.92
C LYS A 235 13.10 13.83 -1.95
N VAL A 236 12.45 14.91 -2.35
CA VAL A 236 11.23 14.85 -3.17
C VAL A 236 11.34 15.65 -4.46
N LYS A 237 10.63 15.18 -5.48
CA LYS A 237 10.29 15.82 -6.74
C LYS A 237 8.91 15.37 -7.19
N GLY A 238 8.32 16.13 -8.13
CA GLY A 238 6.99 15.85 -8.62
C GLY A 238 5.92 16.36 -7.67
N LEU A 239 4.70 15.87 -7.84
CA LEU A 239 3.56 16.24 -7.02
C LEU A 239 3.54 15.43 -5.72
N ASN A 240 3.64 16.10 -4.58
CA ASN A 240 3.62 15.40 -3.31
C ASN A 240 2.91 16.16 -2.19
N GLN A 241 2.36 15.40 -1.26
CA GLN A 241 1.82 15.87 0.01
C GLN A 241 2.70 15.33 1.14
N PHE A 242 3.21 16.23 1.98
CA PHE A 242 4.01 15.90 3.15
C PHE A 242 3.34 16.50 4.39
N VAL A 243 2.48 15.71 5.06
CA VAL A 243 1.53 16.20 6.04
C VAL A 243 1.59 15.40 7.34
N ASN A 244 1.65 16.12 8.47
CA ASN A 244 1.62 15.54 9.81
C ASN A 244 2.77 14.54 10.10
N ASN A 245 3.92 14.67 9.45
CA ASN A 245 5.07 13.79 9.70
C ASN A 245 5.96 14.33 10.82
N VAL A 246 6.71 13.43 11.42
CA VAL A 246 7.78 13.76 12.38
C VAL A 246 9.11 13.32 11.79
N LEU A 247 10.08 14.23 11.79
CA LEU A 247 11.46 13.97 11.40
C LEU A 247 12.32 14.14 12.65
N TYR A 248 13.05 13.11 13.03
CA TYR A 248 13.84 13.13 14.24
C TYR A 248 15.22 12.57 14.04
N ASN A 249 16.21 13.19 14.68
CA ASN A 249 17.60 12.75 14.72
C ASN A 249 18.20 12.48 13.32
N TRP A 250 18.02 13.41 12.39
CA TRP A 250 18.67 13.35 11.08
C TRP A 250 20.11 13.87 11.15
N GLY A 251 20.96 13.42 10.21
CA GLY A 251 22.35 13.85 10.13
C GLY A 251 22.57 15.11 9.30
N ASN A 252 23.77 15.29 8.76
CA ASN A 252 24.24 16.52 8.14
C ASN A 252 23.66 16.85 6.76
N GLY A 253 22.86 15.97 6.15
CA GLY A 253 22.43 16.12 4.75
C GLY A 253 21.04 16.72 4.56
N GLY A 254 20.42 17.28 5.59
CA GLY A 254 19.08 17.86 5.54
C GLY A 254 17.96 16.87 5.85
N ALA A 255 16.92 17.39 6.49
CA ALA A 255 15.72 16.64 6.85
C ALA A 255 14.86 16.38 5.60
N TYR A 256 14.02 17.33 5.24
CA TYR A 256 13.23 17.30 4.01
C TYR A 256 13.94 18.10 2.92
N ILE A 257 14.15 17.50 1.76
CA ILE A 257 14.84 18.16 0.65
C ILE A 257 13.89 18.23 -0.54
N MET A 258 13.58 19.45 -1.00
CA MET A 258 12.75 19.68 -2.18
C MET A 258 13.62 20.23 -3.30
N GLY A 259 13.56 19.56 -4.47
CA GLY A 259 14.28 20.00 -5.66
C GLY A 259 15.68 19.39 -5.80
N ASP A 260 16.65 20.23 -6.22
CA ASP A 260 18.02 19.84 -6.58
C ASP A 260 18.05 18.81 -7.73
N THR A 261 17.26 19.09 -8.77
CA THR A 261 17.18 18.29 -9.97
C THR A 261 16.50 19.04 -11.11
N GLN A 262 16.53 18.45 -12.30
CA GLN A 262 15.96 19.06 -13.52
C GLN A 262 14.41 19.00 -13.59
N GLN A 263 13.75 18.33 -12.64
CA GLN A 263 12.30 18.20 -12.61
C GLN A 263 11.67 19.19 -11.64
N LYS A 264 10.46 19.65 -11.97
CA LYS A 264 9.66 20.50 -11.09
C LYS A 264 9.19 19.72 -9.87
N SER A 265 9.05 20.43 -8.75
CA SER A 265 8.41 19.93 -7.53
C SER A 265 7.21 20.82 -7.22
N ASP A 266 6.10 20.18 -6.92
CA ASP A 266 4.89 20.81 -6.38
C ASP A 266 4.53 20.08 -5.09
N ALA A 267 4.58 20.78 -3.96
CA ALA A 267 4.50 20.15 -2.65
C ALA A 267 3.53 20.89 -1.72
N ASP A 268 2.62 20.12 -1.14
CA ASP A 268 1.77 20.54 -0.02
C ASP A 268 2.41 20.08 1.29
N ILE A 269 3.04 21.03 2.02
CA ILE A 269 3.82 20.74 3.22
C ILE A 269 3.11 21.36 4.41
N ARG A 270 2.51 20.53 5.29
CA ARG A 270 1.72 21.01 6.42
C ARG A 270 1.94 20.21 7.70
N ASN A 271 1.95 20.92 8.84
CA ASN A 271 1.89 20.35 10.18
C ASN A 271 2.98 19.28 10.45
N ASN A 272 4.17 19.46 9.92
CA ASN A 272 5.28 18.56 10.18
C ASN A 272 6.14 19.07 11.34
N TYR A 273 6.76 18.16 12.06
CA TYR A 273 7.74 18.44 13.12
C TYR A 273 9.14 18.02 12.66
N PHE A 274 10.10 18.95 12.85
CA PHE A 274 11.51 18.77 12.47
C PHE A 274 12.41 18.89 13.68
#